data_144e2c2152f82830195f6be62006138d
#
_entry.id   144e2c2152f82830195f6be62006138d
#
_cell.length_a   1.000
_cell.length_b   1.000
_cell.length_c   1.000
_cell.angle_alpha   90.00
_cell.angle_beta   90.00
_cell.angle_gamma   90.00
#
_symmetry.space_group_name_H-M   'P 1'
#
loop_
_entity.id
_entity.type
_entity.pdbx_description
1 polymer ?
#
loop_
_entity_poly.entity_id
_entity_poly.type
_entity_poly.pdbx_seq_one_letter_code
_entity_poly.pdbx_strand_id
1 'polypeptide(L)'
;IGVGTVSQMMHLPILSGLHDLYQITAVSDVSPTQLKHIAETYRAKAYADPYMLVKAPDVDAVFICSPDQYHADYALAAIEAGKHVFVEKPVTLCIEDLEKLIAAEKAHPELVCMVGYMRRYSQGFLKCKELLASDDRKIEYMRFRDIILEGDFFMDQTRPPYLCSDISDEVKAESSSRRRDQITRNDCTDQQRTTYVMLTGLGCHTLAAVRELVGLPVEVESVSVQGEHVIIVFRYNDFLAVYEILNDQDVVQFDAAIEIYQHDRRMKIKYETPYLRYQPHTFEVIESTKKGTKTTLYGPDYRDPFQDEVQYFHDCIANGTTPKSDFADAMADLVLFREICGKIKK
;
A
#
# COMPACT_ATOMS: atom_id res chain seq x y z
N ILE A 1 0.78 -14.66 7.22
CA ILE A 1 -0.62 -15.08 7.03
C ILE A 1 -1.05 -14.64 5.64
N GLY A 2 -1.56 -15.57 4.82
CA GLY A 2 -1.80 -15.37 3.40
C GLY A 2 -0.53 -15.51 2.58
N VAL A 3 -0.38 -16.64 1.84
CA VAL A 3 0.78 -16.88 0.97
C VAL A 3 0.38 -16.78 -0.51
N GLY A 4 -0.46 -15.79 -0.82
CA GLY A 4 -0.90 -15.42 -2.17
C GLY A 4 0.14 -14.67 -2.97
N THR A 5 -0.33 -13.91 -3.99
CA THR A 5 0.53 -13.22 -4.97
C THR A 5 1.55 -12.28 -4.32
N VAL A 6 1.11 -11.30 -3.53
CA VAL A 6 2.03 -10.30 -2.95
C VAL A 6 3.04 -10.95 -1.99
N SER A 7 2.60 -11.94 -1.24
CA SER A 7 3.46 -12.68 -0.33
C SER A 7 4.57 -13.41 -1.09
N GLN A 8 4.22 -14.15 -2.17
CA GLN A 8 5.18 -14.93 -2.95
C GLN A 8 6.09 -14.08 -3.85
N MET A 9 5.56 -12.99 -4.38
CA MET A 9 6.32 -12.12 -5.28
C MET A 9 7.25 -11.18 -4.50
N MET A 10 6.81 -10.66 -3.35
CA MET A 10 7.50 -9.63 -2.59
C MET A 10 7.97 -10.11 -1.21
N HIS A 11 7.08 -10.33 -0.25
CA HIS A 11 7.47 -10.48 1.15
C HIS A 11 8.32 -11.72 1.44
N LEU A 12 7.93 -12.90 0.97
CA LEU A 12 8.69 -14.12 1.26
C LEU A 12 10.12 -14.09 0.66
N PRO A 13 10.32 -13.67 -0.62
CA PRO A 13 11.67 -13.49 -1.16
C PRO A 13 12.49 -12.43 -0.43
N ILE A 14 11.87 -11.33 -0.01
CA ILE A 14 12.52 -10.25 0.75
C ILE A 14 12.96 -10.75 2.12
N LEU A 15 12.04 -11.33 2.89
CA LEU A 15 12.32 -11.87 4.22
C LEU A 15 13.41 -12.94 4.16
N SER A 16 13.36 -13.83 3.16
CA SER A 16 14.40 -14.83 2.93
C SER A 16 15.76 -14.22 2.56
N GLY A 17 15.75 -13.10 1.82
CA GLY A 17 16.97 -12.37 1.45
C GLY A 17 17.57 -11.60 2.63
N LEU A 18 16.75 -11.12 3.54
CA LEU A 18 17.13 -10.43 4.77
C LEU A 18 17.32 -11.40 5.95
N HIS A 19 17.97 -12.55 5.69
CA HIS A 19 18.13 -13.64 6.66
C HIS A 19 18.93 -13.25 7.92
N ASP A 20 19.68 -12.16 7.89
CA ASP A 20 20.36 -11.60 9.05
C ASP A 20 19.41 -10.87 10.01
N LEU A 21 18.23 -10.45 9.51
CA LEU A 21 17.22 -9.70 10.25
C LEU A 21 15.97 -10.54 10.54
N TYR A 22 15.64 -11.47 9.63
CA TYR A 22 14.38 -12.22 9.66
C TYR A 22 14.58 -13.72 9.46
N GLN A 23 13.74 -14.48 10.13
CA GLN A 23 13.56 -15.90 9.89
C GLN A 23 12.08 -16.20 9.64
N ILE A 24 11.76 -16.85 8.53
CA ILE A 24 10.41 -17.31 8.24
C ILE A 24 10.18 -18.60 9.04
N THR A 25 9.53 -18.51 10.19
CA THR A 25 9.28 -19.65 11.09
C THR A 25 7.97 -20.37 10.79
N ALA A 26 6.94 -19.61 10.36
CA ALA A 26 5.60 -20.11 10.16
C ALA A 26 4.90 -19.44 8.97
N VAL A 27 4.01 -20.19 8.32
CA VAL A 27 3.13 -19.72 7.24
C VAL A 27 1.71 -20.26 7.44
N SER A 28 0.71 -19.49 6.97
CA SER A 28 -0.70 -19.87 7.01
C SER A 28 -1.42 -19.45 5.75
N ASP A 29 -2.26 -20.33 5.23
CA ASP A 29 -3.14 -20.07 4.08
C ASP A 29 -4.36 -20.98 4.13
N VAL A 30 -5.45 -20.55 3.46
CA VAL A 30 -6.69 -21.33 3.33
C VAL A 30 -6.60 -22.43 2.26
N SER A 31 -5.66 -22.32 1.30
CA SER A 31 -5.37 -23.36 0.31
C SER A 31 -4.39 -24.37 0.92
N PRO A 32 -4.79 -25.62 1.19
CA PRO A 32 -3.89 -26.63 1.76
C PRO A 32 -2.70 -26.95 0.85
N THR A 33 -2.90 -26.99 -0.46
CA THR A 33 -1.86 -27.31 -1.44
C THR A 33 -0.83 -26.17 -1.52
N GLN A 34 -1.29 -24.91 -1.58
CA GLN A 34 -0.43 -23.73 -1.61
C GLN A 34 0.34 -23.60 -0.30
N LEU A 35 -0.34 -23.75 0.85
CA LEU A 35 0.26 -23.75 2.17
C LEU A 35 1.40 -24.75 2.29
N LYS A 36 1.15 -26.01 1.89
CA LYS A 36 2.15 -27.07 1.91
C LYS A 36 3.38 -26.70 1.06
N HIS A 37 3.15 -26.28 -0.19
CA HIS A 37 4.22 -25.90 -1.12
C HIS A 37 5.11 -24.79 -0.56
N ILE A 38 4.50 -23.73 -0.01
CA ILE A 38 5.25 -22.60 0.54
C ILE A 38 5.98 -22.97 1.84
N ALA A 39 5.34 -23.74 2.72
CA ALA A 39 5.96 -24.24 3.94
C ALA A 39 7.22 -25.09 3.63
N GLU A 40 7.14 -25.99 2.65
CA GLU A 40 8.28 -26.79 2.20
C GLU A 40 9.38 -25.93 1.57
N THR A 41 8.99 -24.96 0.72
CA THR A 41 9.93 -24.05 0.02
C THR A 41 10.77 -23.23 1.01
N TYR A 42 10.14 -22.66 2.03
CA TYR A 42 10.81 -21.80 3.02
C TYR A 42 11.19 -22.53 4.31
N ARG A 43 10.95 -23.86 4.39
CA ARG A 43 11.20 -24.70 5.58
C ARG A 43 10.50 -24.15 6.83
N ALA A 44 9.31 -23.59 6.64
CA ALA A 44 8.49 -22.99 7.67
C ALA A 44 7.43 -23.98 8.16
N LYS A 45 6.93 -23.78 9.37
CA LYS A 45 5.84 -24.57 9.92
C LYS A 45 4.51 -24.12 9.29
N ALA A 46 3.73 -25.07 8.80
CA ALA A 46 2.42 -24.83 8.21
C ALA A 46 1.33 -24.78 9.28
N TYR A 47 0.50 -23.74 9.24
CA TYR A 47 -0.70 -23.61 10.08
C TYR A 47 -1.91 -23.40 9.19
N ALA A 48 -2.86 -24.31 9.24
CA ALA A 48 -4.15 -24.17 8.54
C ALA A 48 -5.03 -23.08 9.17
N ASP A 49 -4.87 -22.84 10.46
CA ASP A 49 -5.57 -21.81 11.21
C ASP A 49 -4.60 -20.67 11.54
N PRO A 50 -4.83 -19.44 11.01
CA PRO A 50 -3.98 -18.28 11.28
C PRO A 50 -3.99 -17.86 12.76
N TYR A 51 -5.08 -18.13 13.50
CA TYR A 51 -5.17 -17.87 14.94
C TYR A 51 -4.26 -18.77 15.78
N MET A 52 -3.90 -19.93 15.26
CA MET A 52 -2.89 -20.80 15.89
C MET A 52 -1.47 -20.35 15.55
N LEU A 53 -1.26 -19.76 14.37
CA LEU A 53 0.05 -19.19 13.99
C LEU A 53 0.41 -18.02 14.92
N VAL A 54 -0.51 -17.08 15.15
CA VAL A 54 -0.21 -15.90 16.00
C VAL A 54 0.12 -16.27 17.45
N LYS A 55 -0.34 -17.43 17.92
CA LYS A 55 -0.05 -17.96 19.26
C LYS A 55 1.25 -18.76 19.36
N ALA A 56 1.92 -18.98 18.23
CA ALA A 56 3.16 -19.77 18.23
C ALA A 56 4.28 -19.03 18.99
N PRO A 57 5.00 -19.72 19.89
CA PRO A 57 6.01 -19.09 20.73
C PRO A 57 7.27 -18.68 19.98
N ASP A 58 7.49 -19.24 18.80
CA ASP A 58 8.60 -18.99 17.89
C ASP A 58 8.28 -17.94 16.81
N VAL A 59 7.19 -17.17 16.98
CA VAL A 59 6.80 -16.05 16.14
C VAL A 59 6.90 -14.77 16.97
N ASP A 60 7.70 -13.80 16.52
CA ASP A 60 7.85 -12.48 17.13
C ASP A 60 7.04 -11.41 16.37
N ALA A 61 6.95 -11.55 15.06
CA ALA A 61 6.24 -10.63 14.18
C ALA A 61 5.38 -11.36 13.15
N VAL A 62 4.24 -10.78 12.80
CA VAL A 62 3.29 -11.36 11.86
C VAL A 62 3.14 -10.45 10.65
N PHE A 63 3.44 -10.99 9.45
CA PHE A 63 3.15 -10.36 8.17
C PHE A 63 1.77 -10.81 7.69
N ILE A 64 0.84 -9.88 7.53
CA ILE A 64 -0.54 -10.14 7.12
C ILE A 64 -0.69 -9.72 5.66
N CYS A 65 -0.76 -10.72 4.77
CA CYS A 65 -0.86 -10.59 3.33
C CYS A 65 -2.09 -11.37 2.80
N SER A 66 -3.06 -11.60 3.66
CA SER A 66 -4.36 -12.21 3.33
C SER A 66 -5.21 -11.27 2.47
N PRO A 67 -6.38 -11.68 1.98
CA PRO A 67 -7.34 -10.74 1.42
C PRO A 67 -7.75 -9.66 2.43
N ASP A 68 -7.94 -8.43 1.92
CA ASP A 68 -8.11 -7.19 2.69
C ASP A 68 -9.21 -7.24 3.76
N GLN A 69 -10.29 -7.98 3.53
CA GLN A 69 -11.40 -8.14 4.47
C GLN A 69 -11.04 -8.93 5.76
N TYR A 70 -9.89 -9.57 5.81
CA TYR A 70 -9.40 -10.33 6.98
C TYR A 70 -8.25 -9.64 7.71
N HIS A 71 -7.69 -8.55 7.16
CA HIS A 71 -6.53 -7.86 7.72
C HIS A 71 -6.76 -7.45 9.17
N ALA A 72 -7.90 -6.81 9.45
CA ALA A 72 -8.19 -6.31 10.79
C ALA A 72 -8.29 -7.41 11.84
N ASP A 73 -8.93 -8.55 11.52
CA ASP A 73 -9.07 -9.65 12.47
C ASP A 73 -7.73 -10.27 12.82
N TYR A 74 -6.89 -10.51 11.80
CA TYR A 74 -5.59 -11.12 12.03
C TYR A 74 -4.61 -10.16 12.71
N ALA A 75 -4.69 -8.86 12.40
CA ALA A 75 -3.90 -7.84 13.07
C ALA A 75 -4.28 -7.73 14.56
N LEU A 76 -5.58 -7.69 14.86
CA LEU A 76 -6.06 -7.67 16.24
C LEU A 76 -5.60 -8.91 17.01
N ALA A 77 -5.77 -10.09 16.43
CA ALA A 77 -5.36 -11.35 17.07
C ALA A 77 -3.84 -11.42 17.30
N ALA A 78 -3.03 -10.86 16.39
CA ALA A 78 -1.59 -10.79 16.55
C ALA A 78 -1.18 -9.83 17.68
N ILE A 79 -1.79 -8.66 17.78
CA ILE A 79 -1.58 -7.68 18.87
C ILE A 79 -1.95 -8.31 20.21
N GLU A 80 -3.13 -8.93 20.32
CA GLU A 80 -3.59 -9.62 21.54
C GLU A 80 -2.67 -10.79 21.95
N ALA A 81 -1.98 -11.40 20.97
CA ALA A 81 -0.96 -12.42 21.22
C ALA A 81 0.44 -11.85 21.52
N GLY A 82 0.58 -10.52 21.61
CA GLY A 82 1.85 -9.86 21.89
C GLY A 82 2.86 -9.90 20.74
N LYS A 83 2.38 -9.87 19.47
CA LYS A 83 3.23 -9.92 18.29
C LYS A 83 3.28 -8.56 17.58
N HIS A 84 4.47 -8.20 17.08
CA HIS A 84 4.58 -7.09 16.14
C HIS A 84 3.80 -7.39 14.86
N VAL A 85 3.25 -6.36 14.22
CA VAL A 85 2.35 -6.52 13.05
C VAL A 85 2.85 -5.69 11.88
N PHE A 86 3.08 -6.36 10.77
CA PHE A 86 3.13 -5.75 9.44
C PHE A 86 1.89 -6.19 8.67
N VAL A 87 1.07 -5.25 8.22
CA VAL A 87 -0.13 -5.57 7.45
C VAL A 87 -0.09 -4.90 6.08
N GLU A 88 -0.41 -5.67 5.04
CA GLU A 88 -0.58 -5.11 3.70
C GLU A 88 -1.72 -4.10 3.64
N LYS A 89 -1.60 -3.18 2.70
CA LYS A 89 -2.65 -2.19 2.43
C LYS A 89 -3.83 -2.84 1.65
N PRO A 90 -5.04 -2.32 1.81
CA PRO A 90 -5.45 -1.42 2.88
C PRO A 90 -5.47 -2.15 4.21
N VAL A 91 -5.17 -1.47 5.29
CA VAL A 91 -5.18 -2.09 6.63
C VAL A 91 -6.55 -2.68 6.97
N THR A 92 -7.61 -2.09 6.48
CA THR A 92 -9.00 -2.57 6.56
C THR A 92 -9.87 -1.83 5.53
N LEU A 93 -11.09 -2.33 5.30
CA LEU A 93 -12.07 -1.74 4.40
C LEU A 93 -13.08 -0.81 5.11
N CYS A 94 -13.05 -0.72 6.43
CA CYS A 94 -13.99 0.09 7.19
C CYS A 94 -13.34 0.79 8.40
N ILE A 95 -13.85 1.97 8.71
CA ILE A 95 -13.33 2.82 9.80
C ILE A 95 -13.51 2.13 11.15
N GLU A 96 -14.64 1.47 11.37
CA GLU A 96 -14.99 0.86 12.65
C GLU A 96 -14.00 -0.24 13.06
N ASP A 97 -13.47 -1.01 12.10
CA ASP A 97 -12.47 -2.02 12.37
C ASP A 97 -11.08 -1.38 12.57
N LEU A 98 -10.78 -0.27 11.87
CA LEU A 98 -9.55 0.48 12.09
C LEU A 98 -9.52 1.16 13.47
N GLU A 99 -10.65 1.68 13.96
CA GLU A 99 -10.75 2.23 15.32
C GLU A 99 -10.40 1.20 16.39
N LYS A 100 -10.83 -0.07 16.20
CA LYS A 100 -10.46 -1.16 17.10
C LYS A 100 -8.96 -1.45 17.07
N LEU A 101 -8.36 -1.47 15.87
CA LEU A 101 -6.93 -1.66 15.71
C LEU A 101 -6.12 -0.54 16.37
N ILE A 102 -6.52 0.73 16.18
CA ILE A 102 -5.89 1.89 16.83
C ILE A 102 -6.00 1.79 18.35
N ALA A 103 -7.14 1.34 18.87
CA ALA A 103 -7.32 1.15 20.30
C ALA A 103 -6.41 0.02 20.85
N ALA A 104 -6.30 -1.09 20.11
CA ALA A 104 -5.41 -2.20 20.46
C ALA A 104 -3.93 -1.80 20.42
N GLU A 105 -3.49 -1.09 19.37
CA GLU A 105 -2.15 -0.54 19.24
C GLU A 105 -1.78 0.37 20.42
N LYS A 106 -2.69 1.27 20.80
CA LYS A 106 -2.50 2.15 21.97
C LYS A 106 -2.44 1.41 23.30
N ALA A 107 -3.11 0.27 23.40
CA ALA A 107 -3.10 -0.56 24.61
C ALA A 107 -1.78 -1.38 24.73
N HIS A 108 -1.06 -1.55 23.61
CA HIS A 108 0.18 -2.31 23.51
C HIS A 108 1.33 -1.46 22.92
N PRO A 109 1.76 -0.39 23.59
CA PRO A 109 2.76 0.55 23.06
C PRO A 109 4.15 -0.07 22.86
N GLU A 110 4.40 -1.25 23.41
CA GLU A 110 5.61 -2.05 23.20
C GLU A 110 5.63 -2.75 21.85
N LEU A 111 4.49 -2.86 21.17
CA LEU A 111 4.40 -3.50 19.86
C LEU A 111 4.53 -2.48 18.73
N VAL A 112 5.18 -2.89 17.67
CA VAL A 112 5.25 -2.12 16.43
C VAL A 112 4.16 -2.63 15.49
N CYS A 113 3.24 -1.74 15.09
CA CYS A 113 2.19 -2.02 14.12
C CYS A 113 2.41 -1.12 12.91
N MET A 114 2.57 -1.70 11.73
CA MET A 114 2.93 -0.98 10.51
C MET A 114 2.06 -1.42 9.32
N VAL A 115 1.61 -0.45 8.53
CA VAL A 115 0.90 -0.68 7.27
C VAL A 115 1.87 -0.55 6.10
N GLY A 116 1.80 -1.50 5.15
CA GLY A 116 2.67 -1.58 3.99
C GLY A 116 2.31 -0.53 2.92
N TYR A 117 3.05 0.57 2.87
CA TYR A 117 2.93 1.64 1.86
C TYR A 117 4.27 1.84 1.14
N MET A 118 4.73 0.84 0.39
CA MET A 118 6.06 0.77 -0.20
C MET A 118 6.47 2.02 -0.99
N ARG A 119 5.56 2.74 -1.65
CA ARG A 119 5.90 3.96 -2.42
C ARG A 119 6.53 5.06 -1.56
N ARG A 120 6.22 5.10 -0.26
CA ARG A 120 6.75 6.07 0.71
C ARG A 120 8.21 5.79 1.10
N TYR A 121 8.78 4.67 0.63
CA TYR A 121 10.16 4.24 0.90
C TYR A 121 11.05 4.32 -0.34
N SER A 122 10.51 4.62 -1.53
CA SER A 122 11.32 4.78 -2.73
C SER A 122 12.27 5.98 -2.60
N GLN A 123 13.49 5.83 -3.11
CA GLN A 123 14.51 6.88 -2.97
C GLN A 123 14.14 8.18 -3.69
N GLY A 124 13.41 8.07 -4.81
CA GLY A 124 12.86 9.24 -5.50
C GLY A 124 11.86 10.01 -4.64
N PHE A 125 11.02 9.29 -3.90
CA PHE A 125 10.07 9.88 -2.96
C PHE A 125 10.80 10.57 -1.79
N LEU A 126 11.75 9.91 -1.16
CA LEU A 126 12.51 10.45 -0.03
C LEU A 126 13.30 11.70 -0.46
N LYS A 127 13.89 11.68 -1.67
CA LYS A 127 14.60 12.85 -2.20
C LYS A 127 13.67 14.01 -2.53
N CYS A 128 12.48 13.73 -3.05
CA CYS A 128 11.45 14.75 -3.26
C CYS A 128 11.05 15.41 -1.94
N LYS A 129 10.79 14.60 -0.89
CA LYS A 129 10.44 15.09 0.45
C LYS A 129 11.55 15.96 1.04
N GLU A 130 12.81 15.55 0.92
CA GLU A 130 13.98 16.36 1.32
C GLU A 130 14.00 17.72 0.61
N LEU A 131 13.81 17.72 -0.72
CA LEU A 131 13.82 18.96 -1.50
C LEU A 131 12.65 19.88 -1.19
N LEU A 132 11.46 19.34 -0.90
CA LEU A 132 10.32 20.15 -0.45
C LEU A 132 10.57 20.80 0.90
N ALA A 133 11.27 20.13 1.80
CA ALA A 133 11.62 20.65 3.12
C ALA A 133 12.83 21.61 3.10
N SER A 134 13.61 21.66 2.01
CA SER A 134 14.88 22.41 1.95
C SER A 134 14.74 23.90 1.65
N ASP A 135 13.58 24.34 1.19
CA ASP A 135 13.29 25.73 0.85
C ASP A 135 11.80 26.07 1.01
N ASP A 136 11.47 27.38 0.96
CA ASP A 136 10.11 27.90 1.15
C ASP A 136 9.33 28.07 -0.17
N ARG A 137 9.74 27.38 -1.26
CA ARG A 137 9.02 27.47 -2.54
C ARG A 137 7.61 26.95 -2.40
N LYS A 138 6.65 27.81 -2.72
CA LYS A 138 5.24 27.41 -2.70
C LYS A 138 4.91 26.46 -3.82
N ILE A 139 4.07 25.48 -3.52
CA ILE A 139 3.44 24.64 -4.53
C ILE A 139 2.31 25.43 -5.17
N GLU A 140 2.27 25.48 -6.49
CA GLU A 140 1.22 26.17 -7.26
C GLU A 140 0.21 25.17 -7.83
N TYR A 141 0.63 23.92 -8.07
CA TYR A 141 -0.20 22.88 -8.61
C TYR A 141 0.44 21.50 -8.36
N MET A 142 -0.38 20.47 -8.23
CA MET A 142 0.05 19.07 -8.25
C MET A 142 -0.81 18.25 -9.20
N ARG A 143 -0.17 17.27 -9.82
CA ARG A 143 -0.83 16.22 -10.58
C ARG A 143 -0.25 14.88 -10.21
N PHE A 144 -1.10 13.93 -9.94
CA PHE A 144 -0.67 12.56 -9.70
C PHE A 144 -1.60 11.59 -10.40
N ARG A 145 -1.09 10.41 -10.73
CA ARG A 145 -1.85 9.44 -11.51
C ARG A 145 -1.40 8.02 -11.28
N ASP A 146 -2.35 7.13 -11.45
CA ASP A 146 -2.19 5.70 -11.55
C ASP A 146 -3.00 5.21 -12.75
N ILE A 147 -2.36 5.22 -13.94
CA ILE A 147 -2.91 4.66 -15.18
C ILE A 147 -2.12 3.39 -15.44
N ILE A 148 -2.71 2.25 -15.11
CA ILE A 148 -1.96 1.00 -15.03
C ILE A 148 -2.70 -0.17 -15.66
N LEU A 149 -1.94 -1.10 -16.22
CA LEU A 149 -2.37 -2.46 -16.48
C LEU A 149 -2.25 -3.30 -15.20
N GLU A 150 -3.16 -4.23 -14.99
CA GLU A 150 -3.06 -5.22 -13.89
C GLU A 150 -1.79 -6.07 -13.95
N GLY A 151 -1.40 -6.60 -12.80
CA GLY A 151 -0.08 -7.17 -12.57
C GLY A 151 0.25 -8.44 -13.33
N ASP A 152 -0.73 -9.23 -13.79
CA ASP A 152 -0.54 -10.56 -14.36
C ASP A 152 0.42 -10.55 -15.55
N PHE A 153 0.28 -9.59 -16.47
CA PHE A 153 1.18 -9.44 -17.61
C PHE A 153 2.65 -9.34 -17.19
N PHE A 154 2.94 -8.62 -16.12
CA PHE A 154 4.32 -8.42 -15.63
C PHE A 154 4.83 -9.66 -14.88
N MET A 155 3.96 -10.32 -14.11
CA MET A 155 4.29 -11.50 -13.32
C MET A 155 4.60 -12.72 -14.21
N ASP A 156 3.84 -12.93 -15.27
CA ASP A 156 4.00 -14.04 -16.20
C ASP A 156 5.36 -14.04 -16.91
N GLN A 157 5.97 -12.85 -17.07
CA GLN A 157 7.29 -12.73 -17.71
C GLN A 157 8.47 -12.96 -16.75
N THR A 158 8.23 -13.11 -15.46
CA THR A 158 9.27 -13.31 -14.46
C THR A 158 9.09 -14.66 -13.76
N ARG A 159 8.59 -14.66 -12.55
CA ARG A 159 8.31 -15.88 -11.80
C ARG A 159 6.87 -15.82 -11.32
N PRO A 160 5.92 -16.36 -12.06
CA PRO A 160 4.53 -16.34 -11.63
C PRO A 160 4.38 -17.05 -10.27
N PRO A 161 3.48 -16.56 -9.40
CA PRO A 161 3.24 -17.18 -8.12
C PRO A 161 2.60 -18.56 -8.28
N TYR A 162 2.90 -19.47 -7.35
CA TYR A 162 2.25 -20.77 -7.28
C TYR A 162 0.87 -20.60 -6.62
N LEU A 163 -0.16 -20.48 -7.43
CA LEU A 163 -1.55 -20.33 -6.98
C LEU A 163 -2.34 -21.61 -7.21
N CYS A 164 -3.20 -21.97 -6.27
CA CYS A 164 -4.02 -23.16 -6.31
C CYS A 164 -5.52 -22.81 -6.28
N SER A 165 -6.33 -23.64 -6.93
CA SER A 165 -7.80 -23.48 -6.98
C SER A 165 -8.53 -24.41 -6.00
N ASP A 166 -7.84 -24.92 -4.99
CA ASP A 166 -8.37 -25.89 -4.00
C ASP A 166 -9.09 -25.25 -2.80
N ILE A 167 -9.41 -23.97 -2.92
CA ILE A 167 -10.26 -23.26 -1.93
C ILE A 167 -11.72 -23.60 -2.25
N SER A 168 -12.47 -24.05 -1.22
CA SER A 168 -13.87 -24.41 -1.40
C SER A 168 -14.74 -23.22 -1.80
N ASP A 169 -15.87 -23.51 -2.46
CA ASP A 169 -16.79 -22.46 -2.92
C ASP A 169 -17.48 -21.76 -1.74
N GLU A 170 -17.65 -22.44 -0.61
CA GLU A 170 -18.16 -21.85 0.64
C GLU A 170 -17.22 -20.78 1.19
N VAL A 171 -15.91 -21.06 1.22
CA VAL A 171 -14.88 -20.09 1.67
C VAL A 171 -14.82 -18.90 0.73
N LYS A 172 -14.90 -19.12 -0.59
CA LYS A 172 -14.93 -18.02 -1.59
C LYS A 172 -16.19 -17.15 -1.44
N ALA A 173 -17.34 -17.78 -1.24
CA ALA A 173 -18.63 -17.09 -1.06
C ALA A 173 -18.63 -16.26 0.23
N GLU A 174 -18.18 -16.82 1.35
CA GLU A 174 -18.03 -16.11 2.64
C GLU A 174 -17.09 -14.92 2.49
N SER A 175 -15.93 -15.12 1.91
CA SER A 175 -14.92 -14.10 1.65
C SER A 175 -15.49 -12.93 0.84
N SER A 176 -16.22 -13.24 -0.24
CA SER A 176 -16.86 -12.24 -1.10
C SER A 176 -17.99 -11.50 -0.39
N SER A 177 -18.80 -12.19 0.42
CA SER A 177 -19.86 -11.57 1.22
C SER A 177 -19.27 -10.61 2.25
N ARG A 178 -18.27 -11.06 3.00
CA ARG A 178 -17.60 -10.28 4.03
C ARG A 178 -16.98 -8.99 3.45
N ARG A 179 -16.28 -9.09 2.33
CA ARG A 179 -15.71 -7.93 1.65
C ARG A 179 -16.79 -6.93 1.24
N ARG A 180 -17.88 -7.42 0.65
CA ARG A 180 -19.02 -6.60 0.26
C ARG A 180 -19.61 -5.88 1.45
N ASP A 181 -19.87 -6.60 2.55
CA ASP A 181 -20.48 -6.06 3.76
C ASP A 181 -19.62 -4.96 4.39
N GLN A 182 -18.31 -5.13 4.45
CA GLN A 182 -17.39 -4.10 4.94
C GLN A 182 -17.37 -2.85 4.05
N ILE A 183 -17.40 -3.00 2.73
CA ILE A 183 -17.43 -1.86 1.79
C ILE A 183 -18.78 -1.15 1.83
N THR A 184 -19.89 -1.90 1.94
CA THR A 184 -21.26 -1.39 1.82
C THR A 184 -21.92 -1.04 3.14
N ARG A 185 -21.20 -1.04 4.26
CA ARG A 185 -21.75 -0.63 5.59
C ARG A 185 -22.46 0.74 5.57
N ASN A 186 -22.15 1.58 4.57
CA ASN A 186 -22.90 2.77 4.24
C ASN A 186 -23.62 2.57 2.90
N ASP A 187 -24.85 3.01 2.82
CA ASP A 187 -25.70 2.99 1.61
C ASP A 187 -24.96 3.60 0.42
N CYS A 188 -24.37 2.78 -0.43
CA CYS A 188 -23.55 3.22 -1.54
C CYS A 188 -24.05 2.67 -2.87
N THR A 189 -23.95 3.48 -3.92
CA THR A 189 -24.23 3.06 -5.30
C THR A 189 -23.16 2.10 -5.82
N ASP A 190 -23.44 1.35 -6.89
CA ASP A 190 -22.45 0.48 -7.52
C ASP A 190 -21.20 1.25 -7.96
N GLN A 191 -21.38 2.47 -8.49
CA GLN A 191 -20.27 3.32 -8.90
C GLN A 191 -19.41 3.77 -7.71
N GLN A 192 -20.02 4.13 -6.59
CA GLN A 192 -19.30 4.46 -5.35
C GLN A 192 -18.51 3.25 -4.83
N ARG A 193 -19.11 2.05 -4.90
CA ARG A 193 -18.46 0.81 -4.50
C ARG A 193 -17.24 0.49 -5.38
N THR A 194 -17.40 0.55 -6.71
CA THR A 194 -16.30 0.35 -7.65
C THR A 194 -15.16 1.35 -7.39
N THR A 195 -15.49 2.63 -7.23
CA THR A 195 -14.50 3.67 -6.92
C THR A 195 -13.80 3.37 -5.58
N TYR A 196 -14.53 2.96 -4.55
CA TYR A 196 -13.93 2.62 -3.26
C TYR A 196 -12.94 1.46 -3.37
N VAL A 197 -13.29 0.42 -4.13
CA VAL A 197 -12.39 -0.72 -4.41
C VAL A 197 -11.12 -0.25 -5.14
N MET A 198 -11.26 0.64 -6.13
CA MET A 198 -10.09 1.22 -6.81
C MET A 198 -9.22 2.05 -5.87
N LEU A 199 -9.82 2.85 -4.99
CA LEU A 199 -9.08 3.65 -4.02
C LEU A 199 -8.33 2.77 -3.01
N THR A 200 -8.99 1.76 -2.44
CA THR A 200 -8.38 0.85 -1.46
C THR A 200 -7.36 -0.10 -2.09
N GLY A 201 -7.60 -0.56 -3.32
CA GLY A 201 -6.70 -1.49 -4.02
C GLY A 201 -5.48 -0.80 -4.63
N LEU A 202 -5.68 0.34 -5.30
CA LEU A 202 -4.64 1.05 -6.06
C LEU A 202 -4.37 2.46 -5.52
N GLY A 203 -5.41 3.27 -5.37
CA GLY A 203 -5.28 4.69 -5.03
C GLY A 203 -4.57 4.96 -3.70
N CYS A 204 -4.69 4.06 -2.74
CA CYS A 204 -4.06 4.16 -1.43
C CYS A 204 -2.53 4.31 -1.52
N HIS A 205 -1.87 3.73 -2.52
CA HIS A 205 -0.43 3.86 -2.71
C HIS A 205 0.00 5.30 -3.02
N THR A 206 -0.69 5.95 -3.95
CA THR A 206 -0.38 7.35 -4.33
C THR A 206 -0.90 8.33 -3.28
N LEU A 207 -2.12 8.14 -2.78
CA LEU A 207 -2.72 9.07 -1.83
C LEU A 207 -1.95 9.10 -0.49
N ALA A 208 -1.51 7.94 0.02
CA ALA A 208 -0.66 7.88 1.22
C ALA A 208 0.69 8.60 0.99
N ALA A 209 1.30 8.45 -0.19
CA ALA A 209 2.54 9.15 -0.54
C ALA A 209 2.33 10.68 -0.66
N VAL A 210 1.28 11.12 -1.35
CA VAL A 210 0.94 12.55 -1.47
C VAL A 210 0.66 13.15 -0.10
N ARG A 211 -0.09 12.46 0.76
CA ARG A 211 -0.38 12.91 2.12
C ARG A 211 0.88 13.06 2.97
N GLU A 212 1.88 12.20 2.82
CA GLU A 212 3.17 12.37 3.52
C GLU A 212 3.97 13.56 2.98
N LEU A 213 3.82 13.94 1.69
CA LEU A 213 4.54 15.08 1.11
C LEU A 213 3.90 16.43 1.48
N VAL A 214 2.57 16.52 1.44
CA VAL A 214 1.86 17.81 1.48
C VAL A 214 0.66 17.86 2.43
N GLY A 215 0.41 16.80 3.18
CA GLY A 215 -0.74 16.69 4.07
C GLY A 215 -2.04 16.30 3.35
N LEU A 216 -3.15 16.37 4.09
CA LEU A 216 -4.49 16.15 3.54
C LEU A 216 -5.00 17.38 2.80
N PRO A 217 -5.83 17.22 1.76
CA PRO A 217 -6.53 18.33 1.14
C PRO A 217 -7.53 18.96 2.14
N VAL A 218 -7.83 20.23 1.94
CA VAL A 218 -8.89 20.94 2.70
C VAL A 218 -10.27 20.45 2.26
N GLU A 219 -10.39 20.07 0.99
CA GLU A 219 -11.66 19.63 0.40
C GLU A 219 -11.41 18.73 -0.83
N VAL A 220 -12.25 17.72 -1.00
CA VAL A 220 -12.46 17.04 -2.29
C VAL A 220 -13.41 17.92 -3.11
N GLU A 221 -12.89 18.68 -4.06
CA GLU A 221 -13.66 19.67 -4.81
C GLU A 221 -14.63 19.02 -5.80
N SER A 222 -14.15 18.03 -6.54
CA SER A 222 -14.98 17.28 -7.48
C SER A 222 -14.45 15.87 -7.76
N VAL A 223 -15.38 14.98 -8.11
CA VAL A 223 -15.09 13.61 -8.55
C VAL A 223 -15.89 13.33 -9.82
N SER A 224 -15.20 12.92 -10.87
CA SER A 224 -15.82 12.47 -12.14
C SER A 224 -15.45 11.00 -12.35
N VAL A 225 -16.46 10.17 -12.62
CA VAL A 225 -16.27 8.73 -12.82
C VAL A 225 -16.92 8.30 -14.13
N GLN A 226 -16.16 7.50 -14.91
CA GLN A 226 -16.67 6.84 -16.12
C GLN A 226 -16.08 5.42 -16.16
N GLY A 227 -16.89 4.43 -15.78
CA GLY A 227 -16.40 3.06 -15.61
C GLY A 227 -15.33 2.98 -14.54
N GLU A 228 -14.16 2.47 -14.90
CA GLU A 228 -12.97 2.39 -14.03
C GLU A 228 -12.02 3.59 -14.19
N HIS A 229 -12.46 4.64 -14.87
CA HIS A 229 -11.73 5.90 -14.99
C HIS A 229 -12.28 6.92 -13.97
N VAL A 230 -11.43 7.37 -13.07
CA VAL A 230 -11.77 8.31 -11.99
C VAL A 230 -10.84 9.51 -12.05
N ILE A 231 -11.42 10.72 -12.09
CA ILE A 231 -10.69 11.99 -11.98
C ILE A 231 -11.17 12.70 -10.72
N ILE A 232 -10.24 13.08 -9.86
CA ILE A 232 -10.50 13.74 -8.59
C ILE A 232 -9.76 15.07 -8.58
N VAL A 233 -10.45 16.14 -8.20
CA VAL A 233 -9.85 17.44 -7.93
C VAL A 233 -9.84 17.68 -6.44
N PHE A 234 -8.65 17.94 -5.90
CA PHE A 234 -8.45 18.31 -4.50
C PHE A 234 -8.10 19.77 -4.36
N ARG A 235 -8.64 20.40 -3.34
CA ARG A 235 -8.30 21.76 -2.91
C ARG A 235 -7.39 21.70 -1.68
N TYR A 236 -6.21 22.27 -1.81
CA TYR A 236 -5.33 22.61 -0.70
C TYR A 236 -5.43 24.11 -0.38
N ASN A 237 -4.82 24.55 0.71
CA ASN A 237 -4.90 25.99 1.09
C ASN A 237 -4.45 26.94 -0.02
N ASP A 238 -3.35 26.62 -0.70
CA ASP A 238 -2.70 27.52 -1.66
C ASP A 238 -2.71 26.99 -3.11
N PHE A 239 -3.14 25.73 -3.36
CA PHE A 239 -3.10 25.13 -4.69
C PHE A 239 -4.22 24.11 -4.93
N LEU A 240 -4.39 23.74 -6.18
CA LEU A 240 -5.23 22.61 -6.60
C LEU A 240 -4.35 21.41 -6.98
N ALA A 241 -4.90 20.22 -6.76
CA ALA A 241 -4.29 18.99 -7.24
C ALA A 241 -5.29 18.15 -8.00
N VAL A 242 -4.82 17.43 -9.03
CA VAL A 242 -5.63 16.51 -9.82
C VAL A 242 -5.06 15.11 -9.68
N TYR A 243 -5.94 14.16 -9.38
CA TYR A 243 -5.62 12.74 -9.36
C TYR A 243 -6.41 11.99 -10.43
N GLU A 244 -5.70 11.21 -11.23
CA GLU A 244 -6.24 10.38 -12.32
C GLU A 244 -6.00 8.91 -12.02
N ILE A 245 -7.05 8.12 -12.00
CA ILE A 245 -6.97 6.66 -11.85
C ILE A 245 -7.64 6.02 -13.07
N LEU A 246 -6.94 5.07 -13.68
CA LEU A 246 -7.50 4.21 -14.72
C LEU A 246 -6.88 2.81 -14.58
N ASN A 247 -7.73 1.81 -14.45
CA ASN A 247 -7.33 0.42 -14.66
C ASN A 247 -7.42 0.12 -16.17
N ASP A 248 -6.28 0.26 -16.86
CA ASP A 248 -6.21 0.10 -18.31
C ASP A 248 -5.91 -1.37 -18.65
N GLN A 249 -6.88 -2.04 -19.24
CA GLN A 249 -6.77 -3.46 -19.62
C GLN A 249 -6.11 -3.67 -20.99
N ASP A 250 -5.98 -2.61 -21.78
CA ASP A 250 -5.64 -2.72 -23.20
C ASP A 250 -4.18 -2.32 -23.48
N VAL A 251 -3.58 -1.45 -22.63
CA VAL A 251 -2.25 -0.89 -22.88
C VAL A 251 -1.24 -1.39 -21.85
N VAL A 252 -0.23 -2.08 -22.33
CA VAL A 252 0.88 -2.59 -21.51
C VAL A 252 1.78 -1.43 -21.10
N GLN A 253 1.30 -0.60 -20.20
CA GLN A 253 2.04 0.52 -19.65
C GLN A 253 1.71 0.67 -18.16
N PHE A 254 2.73 1.04 -17.38
CA PHE A 254 2.56 1.41 -15.98
C PHE A 254 2.92 2.90 -15.84
N ASP A 255 1.91 3.77 -15.91
CA ASP A 255 2.09 5.22 -15.77
C ASP A 255 1.59 5.70 -14.41
N ALA A 256 2.44 5.53 -13.40
CA ALA A 256 2.20 6.03 -12.06
C ALA A 256 3.23 7.11 -11.72
N ALA A 257 2.75 8.31 -11.36
CA ALA A 257 3.63 9.45 -11.11
C ALA A 257 3.01 10.46 -10.14
N ILE A 258 3.88 11.18 -9.40
CA ILE A 258 3.53 12.39 -8.66
C ILE A 258 4.34 13.54 -9.25
N GLU A 259 3.65 14.58 -9.72
CA GLU A 259 4.23 15.78 -10.31
C GLU A 259 3.88 17.00 -9.46
N ILE A 260 4.90 17.79 -9.09
CA ILE A 260 4.77 18.95 -8.23
C ILE A 260 5.30 20.18 -9.00
N TYR A 261 4.46 21.21 -9.08
CA TYR A 261 4.73 22.44 -9.81
C TYR A 261 4.89 23.58 -8.82
N GLN A 262 6.07 24.19 -8.83
CA GLN A 262 6.42 25.40 -8.11
C GLN A 262 6.79 26.50 -9.12
N HIS A 263 6.91 27.73 -8.70
CA HIS A 263 7.12 28.89 -9.62
C HIS A 263 8.23 28.69 -10.65
N ASP A 264 9.38 28.19 -10.24
CA ASP A 264 10.57 28.03 -11.09
C ASP A 264 11.12 26.57 -11.09
N ARG A 265 10.39 25.65 -10.43
CA ARG A 265 10.79 24.25 -10.29
C ARG A 265 9.62 23.30 -10.53
N ARG A 266 9.91 22.23 -11.27
CA ARG A 266 9.01 21.08 -11.40
C ARG A 266 9.71 19.83 -10.93
N MET A 267 8.99 19.00 -10.21
CA MET A 267 9.49 17.74 -9.69
C MET A 267 8.57 16.60 -10.14
N LYS A 268 9.16 15.48 -10.53
CA LYS A 268 8.40 14.30 -10.96
C LYS A 268 8.99 13.04 -10.35
N ILE A 269 8.22 12.38 -9.51
CA ILE A 269 8.49 11.02 -9.05
C ILE A 269 7.77 10.09 -10.01
N LYS A 270 8.49 9.15 -10.61
CA LYS A 270 7.93 8.08 -11.43
C LYS A 270 8.01 6.76 -10.67
N TYR A 271 6.92 6.01 -10.65
CA TYR A 271 6.87 4.67 -10.11
C TYR A 271 6.74 3.66 -11.25
N GLU A 272 7.45 2.56 -11.12
CA GLU A 272 7.34 1.41 -12.01
C GLU A 272 6.43 0.33 -11.40
N THR A 273 6.12 -0.72 -12.19
CA THR A 273 5.30 -1.82 -11.69
C THR A 273 5.93 -2.48 -10.47
N PRO A 274 5.17 -2.70 -9.39
CA PRO A 274 5.72 -3.30 -8.16
C PRO A 274 6.09 -4.78 -8.34
N TYR A 275 5.53 -5.46 -9.33
CA TYR A 275 5.73 -6.89 -9.54
C TYR A 275 7.05 -7.26 -10.22
N LEU A 276 7.82 -6.26 -10.68
CA LEU A 276 9.18 -6.43 -11.19
C LEU A 276 10.16 -5.83 -10.19
N ARG A 277 10.78 -6.69 -9.38
CA ARG A 277 11.75 -6.26 -8.37
C ARG A 277 12.98 -5.59 -8.99
N TYR A 278 13.57 -4.64 -8.26
CA TYR A 278 14.78 -3.92 -8.66
C TYR A 278 14.63 -3.12 -9.96
N GLN A 279 13.41 -2.70 -10.30
CA GLN A 279 13.20 -1.75 -11.38
C GLN A 279 13.85 -0.38 -11.04
N PRO A 280 14.51 0.26 -12.00
CA PRO A 280 15.18 1.53 -11.73
C PRO A 280 14.16 2.63 -11.44
N HIS A 281 14.25 3.21 -10.24
CA HIS A 281 13.46 4.38 -9.87
C HIS A 281 14.22 5.66 -10.26
N THR A 282 13.49 6.64 -10.76
CA THR A 282 14.03 7.94 -11.11
C THR A 282 13.19 9.06 -10.52
N PHE A 283 13.87 10.14 -10.15
CA PHE A 283 13.24 11.37 -9.73
C PHE A 283 13.82 12.52 -10.54
N GLU A 284 12.97 13.24 -11.26
CA GLU A 284 13.35 14.35 -12.13
C GLU A 284 13.02 15.68 -11.48
N VAL A 285 13.96 16.63 -11.58
CA VAL A 285 13.80 18.01 -11.17
C VAL A 285 14.17 18.91 -12.32
N ILE A 286 13.25 19.78 -12.74
CA ILE A 286 13.48 20.81 -13.76
C ILE A 286 13.43 22.17 -13.05
N GLU A 287 14.52 22.92 -13.13
CA GLU A 287 14.63 24.28 -12.60
C GLU A 287 14.77 25.28 -13.74
N SER A 288 14.02 26.37 -13.67
CA SER A 288 14.04 27.44 -14.68
C SER A 288 14.82 28.63 -14.18
N THR A 289 15.64 29.21 -15.07
CA THR A 289 16.39 30.44 -14.84
C THR A 289 16.16 31.41 -16.00
N LYS A 290 16.57 32.66 -15.85
CA LYS A 290 16.55 33.63 -16.98
C LYS A 290 17.36 33.20 -18.18
N LYS A 291 18.26 32.22 -18.05
CA LYS A 291 19.15 31.72 -19.12
C LYS A 291 18.67 30.40 -19.74
N GLY A 292 17.61 29.82 -19.25
CA GLY A 292 17.07 28.53 -19.70
C GLY A 292 16.72 27.59 -18.54
N THR A 293 16.50 26.33 -18.85
CA THR A 293 16.17 25.28 -17.89
C THR A 293 17.38 24.39 -17.59
N LYS A 294 17.41 23.89 -16.36
CA LYS A 294 18.33 22.82 -15.93
C LYS A 294 17.49 21.62 -15.51
N THR A 295 17.74 20.48 -16.10
CA THR A 295 17.15 19.20 -15.67
C THR A 295 18.17 18.42 -14.87
N THR A 296 17.77 17.98 -13.68
CA THR A 296 18.55 17.07 -12.83
C THR A 296 17.76 15.77 -12.70
N LEU A 297 18.39 14.66 -13.08
CA LEU A 297 17.84 13.33 -12.89
C LEU A 297 18.57 12.67 -11.72
N TYR A 298 17.84 12.35 -10.67
CA TYR A 298 18.31 11.55 -9.55
C TYR A 298 18.01 10.08 -9.85
N GLY A 299 19.03 9.26 -9.86
CA GLY A 299 18.94 7.85 -10.23
C GLY A 299 19.73 7.52 -11.50
N PRO A 300 19.60 6.29 -12.06
CA PRO A 300 18.66 5.26 -11.61
C PRO A 300 19.01 4.69 -10.23
N ASP A 301 17.99 4.45 -9.39
CA ASP A 301 18.12 3.74 -8.11
C ASP A 301 17.44 2.38 -8.24
N TYR A 302 18.16 1.32 -7.91
CA TYR A 302 17.72 -0.07 -8.05
C TYR A 302 17.30 -0.71 -6.72
N ARG A 303 17.27 0.07 -5.63
CA ARG A 303 16.75 -0.43 -4.36
C ARG A 303 15.26 -0.72 -4.48
N ASP A 304 14.87 -1.82 -3.87
CA ASP A 304 13.48 -2.27 -3.87
C ASP A 304 12.73 -1.58 -2.72
N PRO A 305 11.71 -0.73 -2.98
CA PRO A 305 10.97 -0.04 -1.93
C PRO A 305 10.28 -0.97 -0.93
N PHE A 306 9.87 -2.18 -1.34
CA PHE A 306 9.36 -3.19 -0.43
C PHE A 306 10.45 -3.70 0.52
N GLN A 307 11.67 -3.87 0.03
CA GLN A 307 12.78 -4.28 0.89
C GLN A 307 13.14 -3.17 1.88
N ASP A 308 13.20 -1.91 1.42
CA ASP A 308 13.48 -0.75 2.29
C ASP A 308 12.39 -0.60 3.37
N GLU A 309 11.12 -0.85 3.02
CA GLU A 309 9.98 -0.84 3.94
C GLU A 309 10.07 -1.94 5.00
N VAL A 310 10.37 -3.17 4.59
CA VAL A 310 10.53 -4.32 5.50
C VAL A 310 11.72 -4.11 6.43
N GLN A 311 12.83 -3.58 5.92
CA GLN A 311 13.98 -3.23 6.76
C GLN A 311 13.63 -2.13 7.77
N TYR A 312 12.89 -1.09 7.37
CA TYR A 312 12.41 -0.05 8.27
C TYR A 312 11.49 -0.60 9.37
N PHE A 313 10.65 -1.59 9.06
CA PHE A 313 9.83 -2.27 10.09
C PHE A 313 10.71 -2.95 11.16
N HIS A 314 11.75 -3.68 10.73
CA HIS A 314 12.73 -4.25 11.65
C HIS A 314 13.41 -3.17 12.50
N ASP A 315 13.83 -2.06 11.90
CA ASP A 315 14.51 -0.98 12.59
C ASP A 315 13.60 -0.33 13.64
N CYS A 316 12.30 -0.21 13.36
CA CYS A 316 11.31 0.26 14.34
C CYS A 316 11.24 -0.70 15.55
N ILE A 317 11.21 -2.02 15.32
CA ILE A 317 11.20 -3.02 16.39
C ILE A 317 12.50 -2.96 17.21
N ALA A 318 13.64 -2.95 16.54
CA ALA A 318 14.94 -2.94 17.19
C ALA A 318 15.19 -1.69 18.05
N ASN A 319 14.64 -0.54 17.65
CA ASN A 319 14.81 0.74 18.33
C ASN A 319 13.62 1.14 19.22
N GLY A 320 12.52 0.38 19.23
CA GLY A 320 11.31 0.71 19.98
C GLY A 320 10.65 2.01 19.49
N THR A 321 10.62 2.25 18.17
CA THR A 321 10.08 3.46 17.58
C THR A 321 8.77 3.20 16.84
N THR A 322 7.84 4.15 16.91
CA THR A 322 6.58 4.09 16.12
C THR A 322 6.87 4.28 14.65
N PRO A 323 6.35 3.41 13.77
CA PRO A 323 6.52 3.57 12.33
C PRO A 323 5.73 4.77 11.81
N LYS A 324 6.20 5.36 10.70
CA LYS A 324 5.51 6.49 10.03
C LYS A 324 4.18 6.12 9.39
N SER A 325 3.90 4.83 9.26
CA SER A 325 2.67 4.27 8.69
C SER A 325 1.99 3.35 9.72
N ASP A 326 1.72 3.86 10.91
CA ASP A 326 0.93 3.19 11.94
C ASP A 326 -0.57 3.14 11.56
N PHE A 327 -1.40 2.57 12.41
CA PHE A 327 -2.84 2.49 12.13
C PHE A 327 -3.53 3.86 12.17
N ALA A 328 -3.03 4.79 12.97
CA ALA A 328 -3.57 6.15 13.02
C ALA A 328 -3.27 6.92 11.72
N ASP A 329 -2.08 6.72 11.12
CA ASP A 329 -1.73 7.26 9.81
C ASP A 329 -2.68 6.74 8.71
N ALA A 330 -3.00 5.45 8.73
CA ALA A 330 -3.90 4.83 7.75
C ALA A 330 -5.37 5.30 7.86
N MET A 331 -5.81 5.77 9.03
CA MET A 331 -7.16 6.32 9.22
C MET A 331 -7.44 7.49 8.27
N ALA A 332 -6.45 8.32 8.04
CA ALA A 332 -6.57 9.46 7.15
C ALA A 332 -6.93 9.07 5.71
N ASP A 333 -6.43 7.92 5.24
CA ASP A 333 -6.75 7.41 3.90
C ASP A 333 -8.21 6.94 3.81
N LEU A 334 -8.70 6.17 4.79
CA LEU A 334 -10.08 5.69 4.77
C LEU A 334 -11.11 6.83 4.87
N VAL A 335 -10.81 7.85 5.69
CA VAL A 335 -11.66 9.05 5.79
C VAL A 335 -11.69 9.77 4.44
N LEU A 336 -10.54 9.97 3.80
CA LEU A 336 -10.44 10.60 2.48
C LEU A 336 -11.18 9.79 1.40
N PHE A 337 -11.08 8.45 1.42
CA PHE A 337 -11.79 7.61 0.44
C PHE A 337 -13.31 7.72 0.59
N ARG A 338 -13.83 7.77 1.82
CA ARG A 338 -15.26 8.03 2.06
C ARG A 338 -15.70 9.40 1.56
N GLU A 339 -14.89 10.44 1.79
CA GLU A 339 -15.17 11.77 1.27
C GLU A 339 -15.22 11.81 -0.26
N ILE A 340 -14.23 11.18 -0.93
CA ILE A 340 -14.20 11.06 -2.39
C ILE A 340 -15.47 10.38 -2.89
N CYS A 341 -15.83 9.22 -2.33
CA CYS A 341 -17.03 8.49 -2.73
C CYS A 341 -18.32 9.30 -2.48
N GLY A 342 -18.36 10.08 -1.40
CA GLY A 342 -19.49 10.95 -1.08
C GLY A 342 -19.73 12.07 -2.10
N LYS A 343 -18.72 12.48 -2.87
CA LYS A 343 -18.82 13.49 -3.94
C LYS A 343 -19.30 12.92 -5.28
N ILE A 344 -19.37 11.59 -5.44
CA ILE A 344 -19.88 10.95 -6.65
C ILE A 344 -21.39 11.15 -6.68
N LYS A 345 -21.88 11.77 -7.75
CA LYS A 345 -23.33 12.02 -7.93
C LYS A 345 -24.08 10.68 -8.00
N LYS A 346 -25.18 10.61 -7.26
CA LYS A 346 -26.10 9.46 -7.30
C LYS A 346 -26.84 9.38 -8.64
#